data_935db83398e303cdfb5ef7cefbca0e23
#
_entry.id   935db83398e303cdfb5ef7cefbca0e23
#
_cell.length_a   1.000
_cell.length_b   1.000
_cell.length_c   1.000
_cell.angle_alpha   90.00
_cell.angle_beta   90.00
_cell.angle_gamma   90.00
#
_symmetry.space_group_name_H-M   'P 1'
#
loop_
_entity.id
_entity.type
_entity.pdbx_description
1 polymer ?
#
loop_
_entity_poly.entity_id
_entity_poly.type
_entity_poly.pdbx_seq_one_letter_code
_entity_poly.pdbx_strand_id
1 'polypeptide(L)'
;AESASSSASVFKPAYAEGFLFAALSGLAYGTSPILVRVALDGAPDIGRGVAGGLISYIAATLVVGGFLLMPGGYRHVRSMRRTEALWFTLAGLFVGIAQMTRYMALSVAPVTVVAPIMRLSSIFRIYFSWLINRQHEQFSASVILATFVSLVGAVILGLSADSVAAWLGLSPEAAAFLGRGWP
;
A
#
# COMPACT_ATOMS: atom_id res chain seq x y z
N ALA A 1 -24.12 21.60 -41.30
CA ALA A 1 -23.27 20.53 -40.79
C ALA A 1 -22.22 21.18 -39.85
N GLU A 2 -22.61 21.42 -38.64
CA GLU A 2 -21.76 22.00 -37.58
C GLU A 2 -21.16 20.84 -36.81
N SER A 3 -19.89 20.58 -37.08
CA SER A 3 -19.08 19.62 -36.40
C SER A 3 -18.88 20.09 -34.93
N ALA A 4 -19.70 19.53 -34.04
CA ALA A 4 -19.45 19.61 -32.60
C ALA A 4 -18.11 18.95 -32.28
N SER A 5 -17.02 19.72 -32.27
CA SER A 5 -15.76 19.30 -31.71
C SER A 5 -15.94 19.15 -30.20
N SER A 6 -16.25 17.94 -29.76
CA SER A 6 -16.13 17.54 -28.38
C SER A 6 -14.68 17.74 -27.96
N SER A 7 -14.41 18.86 -27.30
CA SER A 7 -13.15 19.09 -26.60
C SER A 7 -13.11 18.14 -25.41
N ALA A 8 -12.63 16.91 -25.66
CA ALA A 8 -12.22 16.02 -24.60
C ALA A 8 -11.19 16.79 -23.75
N SER A 9 -11.52 17.11 -22.51
CA SER A 9 -10.61 17.76 -21.59
C SER A 9 -9.38 16.88 -21.44
N VAL A 10 -8.27 17.30 -22.06
CA VAL A 10 -6.99 16.60 -21.95
C VAL A 10 -6.60 16.62 -20.48
N PHE A 11 -6.58 15.46 -19.85
CA PHE A 11 -6.13 15.31 -18.47
C PHE A 11 -4.71 15.87 -18.36
N LYS A 12 -4.55 16.96 -17.59
CA LYS A 12 -3.25 17.55 -17.27
C LYS A 12 -2.83 17.06 -15.88
N PRO A 13 -1.84 16.17 -15.78
CA PRO A 13 -1.43 15.65 -14.48
C PRO A 13 -0.76 16.75 -13.65
N ALA A 14 -1.23 16.93 -12.40
CA ALA A 14 -0.62 17.82 -11.40
C ALA A 14 0.50 17.06 -10.67
N TYR A 15 1.66 16.96 -11.29
CA TYR A 15 2.77 16.14 -10.78
C TYR A 15 3.23 16.54 -9.38
N ALA A 16 3.33 17.83 -9.06
CA ALA A 16 3.80 18.28 -7.75
C ALA A 16 2.84 17.85 -6.63
N GLU A 17 1.54 18.02 -6.81
CA GLU A 17 0.53 17.58 -5.86
C GLU A 17 0.51 16.05 -5.75
N GLY A 18 0.62 15.36 -6.89
CA GLY A 18 0.70 13.91 -6.94
C GLY A 18 1.89 13.36 -6.16
N PHE A 19 3.07 13.95 -6.30
CA PHE A 19 4.27 13.57 -5.54
C PHE A 19 4.11 13.84 -4.05
N LEU A 20 3.53 14.97 -3.65
CA LEU A 20 3.28 15.28 -2.25
C LEU A 20 2.36 14.24 -1.61
N PHE A 21 1.22 13.96 -2.23
CA PHE A 21 0.29 12.95 -1.72
C PHE A 21 0.88 11.55 -1.73
N ALA A 22 1.68 11.19 -2.74
CA ALA A 22 2.38 9.91 -2.79
C ALA A 22 3.40 9.78 -1.66
N ALA A 23 4.17 10.83 -1.36
CA ALA A 23 5.13 10.85 -0.26
C ALA A 23 4.43 10.70 1.09
N LEU A 24 3.37 11.46 1.35
CA LEU A 24 2.57 11.35 2.57
C LEU A 24 1.95 9.95 2.73
N SER A 25 1.41 9.40 1.65
CA SER A 25 0.89 8.03 1.63
C SER A 25 1.99 7.01 1.91
N GLY A 26 3.18 7.18 1.33
CA GLY A 26 4.33 6.33 1.55
C GLY A 26 4.77 6.32 3.02
N LEU A 27 4.85 7.48 3.65
CA LEU A 27 5.14 7.62 5.09
C LEU A 27 4.08 6.92 5.95
N ALA A 28 2.80 7.16 5.67
CA ALA A 28 1.70 6.52 6.40
C ALA A 28 1.72 5.00 6.26
N TYR A 29 1.89 4.48 5.04
CA TYR A 29 1.98 3.04 4.79
C TYR A 29 3.25 2.40 5.36
N GLY A 30 4.37 3.12 5.40
CA GLY A 30 5.61 2.66 5.99
C GLY A 30 5.54 2.58 7.52
N THR A 31 4.90 3.55 8.15
CA THR A 31 4.75 3.62 9.62
C THR A 31 3.66 2.67 10.14
N SER A 32 2.60 2.48 9.36
CA SER A 32 1.42 1.70 9.77
C SER A 32 1.74 0.27 10.25
N PRO A 33 2.61 -0.55 9.60
CA PRO A 33 2.90 -1.90 10.09
C PRO A 33 3.55 -1.92 11.46
N ILE A 34 4.41 -0.93 11.74
CA ILE A 34 5.09 -0.79 13.02
C ILE A 34 4.06 -0.49 14.13
N LEU A 35 3.19 0.49 13.90
CA LEU A 35 2.13 0.85 14.85
C LEU A 35 1.15 -0.32 15.08
N VAL A 36 0.78 -1.03 14.01
CA VAL A 36 -0.05 -2.23 14.12
C VAL A 36 0.63 -3.29 14.98
N ARG A 37 1.92 -3.54 14.76
CA ARG A 37 2.68 -4.52 15.54
C ARG A 37 2.76 -4.13 17.01
N VAL A 38 3.03 -2.87 17.31
CA VAL A 38 3.04 -2.36 18.69
C VAL A 38 1.67 -2.47 19.36
N ALA A 39 0.61 -2.14 18.62
CA ALA A 39 -0.76 -2.24 19.14
C ALA A 39 -1.23 -3.69 19.37
N LEU A 40 -0.69 -4.64 18.63
CA LEU A 40 -0.97 -6.07 18.75
C LEU A 40 -0.07 -6.78 19.78
N ASP A 41 0.70 -6.02 20.57
CA ASP A 41 1.69 -6.51 21.53
C ASP A 41 1.21 -7.77 22.29
N GLY A 42 2.07 -8.80 22.33
CA GLY A 42 1.84 -10.04 23.04
C GLY A 42 2.02 -11.31 22.21
N ALA A 43 1.46 -12.42 22.69
CA ALA A 43 1.55 -13.72 22.03
C ALA A 43 0.87 -13.70 20.64
N PRO A 44 1.41 -14.45 19.65
CA PRO A 44 0.84 -14.55 18.32
C PRO A 44 -0.62 -15.02 18.39
N ASP A 45 -1.55 -14.18 17.94
CA ASP A 45 -2.98 -14.49 17.96
C ASP A 45 -3.70 -13.85 16.76
N ILE A 46 -4.24 -14.68 15.89
CA ILE A 46 -4.99 -14.25 14.71
C ILE A 46 -6.25 -13.46 15.13
N GLY A 47 -6.89 -13.84 16.23
CA GLY A 47 -8.08 -13.16 16.75
C GLY A 47 -7.79 -11.69 17.09
N ARG A 48 -6.64 -11.41 17.69
CA ARG A 48 -6.18 -10.04 17.96
C ARG A 48 -5.95 -9.27 16.66
N GLY A 49 -5.37 -9.93 15.65
CA GLY A 49 -5.19 -9.34 14.32
C GLY A 49 -6.53 -8.92 13.70
N VAL A 50 -7.52 -9.78 13.73
CA VAL A 50 -8.88 -9.49 13.24
C VAL A 50 -9.52 -8.35 14.04
N ALA A 51 -9.45 -8.40 15.37
CA ALA A 51 -10.02 -7.36 16.23
C ALA A 51 -9.35 -5.99 15.96
N GLY A 52 -8.02 -5.94 15.90
CA GLY A 52 -7.26 -4.73 15.57
C GLY A 52 -7.62 -4.16 14.19
N GLY A 53 -7.77 -5.03 13.19
CA GLY A 53 -8.25 -4.66 11.86
C GLY A 53 -9.65 -4.06 11.90
N LEU A 54 -10.61 -4.71 12.57
CA LEU A 54 -11.99 -4.22 12.71
C LEU A 54 -12.05 -2.85 13.39
N ILE A 55 -11.35 -2.69 14.52
CA ILE A 55 -11.30 -1.41 15.25
C ILE A 55 -10.74 -0.30 14.34
N SER A 56 -9.64 -0.57 13.62
CA SER A 56 -9.04 0.40 12.70
C SER A 56 -9.98 0.80 11.58
N TYR A 57 -10.74 -0.15 11.02
CA TYR A 57 -11.70 0.12 9.95
C TYR A 57 -12.94 0.85 10.44
N ILE A 58 -13.43 0.52 11.63
CA ILE A 58 -14.53 1.28 12.26
C ILE A 58 -14.09 2.74 12.48
N ALA A 59 -12.91 2.95 13.06
CA ALA A 59 -12.38 4.30 13.27
C ALA A 59 -12.22 5.08 11.95
N ALA A 60 -11.62 4.46 10.93
CA ALA A 60 -11.48 5.06 9.61
C ALA A 60 -12.83 5.39 8.96
N THR A 61 -13.82 4.50 9.09
CA THR A 61 -15.17 4.70 8.56
C THR A 61 -15.87 5.86 9.27
N LEU A 62 -15.71 6.00 10.58
CA LEU A 62 -16.27 7.11 11.34
C LEU A 62 -15.65 8.45 10.91
N VAL A 63 -14.32 8.51 10.73
CA VAL A 63 -13.63 9.71 10.28
C VAL A 63 -14.05 10.08 8.86
N VAL A 64 -13.98 9.15 7.90
CA VAL A 64 -14.38 9.41 6.51
C VAL A 64 -15.88 9.68 6.41
N GLY A 65 -16.71 8.95 7.17
CA GLY A 65 -18.15 9.20 7.27
C GLY A 65 -18.46 10.61 7.79
N GLY A 66 -17.69 11.10 8.76
CA GLY A 66 -17.79 12.49 9.25
C GLY A 66 -17.53 13.52 8.15
N PHE A 67 -16.57 13.29 7.27
CA PHE A 67 -16.34 14.16 6.10
C PHE A 67 -17.50 14.16 5.11
N LEU A 68 -18.23 13.04 4.98
CA LEU A 68 -19.42 12.98 4.13
C LEU A 68 -20.57 13.85 4.64
N LEU A 69 -20.62 14.15 5.96
CA LEU A 69 -21.63 15.02 6.55
C LEU A 69 -21.34 16.50 6.27
N MET A 70 -20.14 16.84 5.79
CA MET A 70 -19.83 18.22 5.41
C MET A 70 -20.63 18.66 4.18
N PRO A 71 -20.99 19.97 4.09
CA PRO A 71 -21.72 20.51 2.95
C PRO A 71 -21.00 20.22 1.63
N GLY A 72 -21.63 19.43 0.76
CA GLY A 72 -21.07 19.01 -0.53
C GLY A 72 -20.67 17.54 -0.63
N GLY A 73 -20.15 16.90 0.44
CA GLY A 73 -19.75 15.50 0.44
C GLY A 73 -20.90 14.55 0.10
N TYR A 74 -22.01 14.67 0.80
CA TYR A 74 -23.21 13.87 0.54
C TYR A 74 -23.78 14.08 -0.88
N ARG A 75 -23.78 15.33 -1.37
CA ARG A 75 -24.25 15.64 -2.72
C ARG A 75 -23.39 14.98 -3.79
N HIS A 76 -22.07 14.96 -3.59
CA HIS A 76 -21.14 14.32 -4.51
C HIS A 76 -21.37 12.80 -4.58
N VAL A 77 -21.47 12.13 -3.45
CA VAL A 77 -21.73 10.68 -3.40
C VAL A 77 -23.09 10.34 -4.02
N ARG A 78 -24.11 11.12 -3.77
CA ARG A 78 -25.44 10.91 -4.35
C ARG A 78 -25.49 11.13 -5.87
N SER A 79 -24.58 11.93 -6.42
CA SER A 79 -24.49 12.18 -7.86
C SER A 79 -23.74 11.06 -8.63
N MET A 80 -23.10 10.12 -7.93
CA MET A 80 -22.37 9.02 -8.56
C MET A 80 -23.31 8.09 -9.32
N ARG A 81 -22.87 7.67 -10.49
CA ARG A 81 -23.60 6.67 -11.31
C ARG A 81 -23.55 5.31 -10.61
N ARG A 82 -24.59 4.52 -10.75
CA ARG A 82 -24.65 3.16 -10.16
C ARG A 82 -23.46 2.28 -10.53
N THR A 83 -22.99 2.37 -11.76
CA THR A 83 -21.83 1.61 -12.25
C THR A 83 -20.55 2.02 -11.52
N GLU A 84 -20.32 3.31 -11.32
CA GLU A 84 -19.18 3.83 -10.58
C GLU A 84 -19.22 3.38 -9.12
N ALA A 85 -20.38 3.52 -8.47
CA ALA A 85 -20.59 3.07 -7.10
C ALA A 85 -20.32 1.57 -6.94
N LEU A 86 -20.73 0.73 -7.90
CA LEU A 86 -20.47 -0.70 -7.89
C LEU A 86 -18.97 -1.02 -7.95
N TRP A 87 -18.24 -0.37 -8.86
CA TRP A 87 -16.80 -0.58 -8.97
C TRP A 87 -16.03 -0.11 -7.72
N PHE A 88 -16.41 1.04 -7.14
CA PHE A 88 -15.83 1.49 -5.87
C PHE A 88 -16.16 0.55 -4.72
N THR A 89 -17.38 0.00 -4.65
CA THR A 89 -17.76 -0.97 -3.62
C THR A 89 -16.96 -2.27 -3.76
N LEU A 90 -16.83 -2.80 -4.98
CA LEU A 90 -16.00 -3.98 -5.23
C LEU A 90 -14.54 -3.74 -4.85
N ALA A 91 -13.95 -2.60 -5.27
CA ALA A 91 -12.60 -2.25 -4.90
C ALA A 91 -12.44 -2.14 -3.38
N GLY A 92 -13.38 -1.50 -2.69
CA GLY A 92 -13.40 -1.39 -1.24
C GLY A 92 -13.47 -2.76 -0.54
N LEU A 93 -14.28 -3.68 -1.07
CA LEU A 93 -14.37 -5.05 -0.54
C LEU A 93 -13.03 -5.79 -0.65
N PHE A 94 -12.40 -5.77 -1.83
CA PHE A 94 -11.10 -6.41 -2.02
C PHE A 94 -10.00 -5.78 -1.16
N VAL A 95 -9.99 -4.45 -1.04
CA VAL A 95 -9.05 -3.74 -0.14
C VAL A 95 -9.31 -4.14 1.31
N GLY A 96 -10.58 -4.24 1.72
CA GLY A 96 -10.96 -4.67 3.07
C GLY A 96 -10.43 -6.07 3.40
N ILE A 97 -10.64 -7.04 2.50
CA ILE A 97 -10.13 -8.41 2.66
C ILE A 97 -8.59 -8.40 2.73
N ALA A 98 -7.92 -7.70 1.82
CA ALA A 98 -6.46 -7.61 1.80
C ALA A 98 -5.89 -7.02 3.10
N GLN A 99 -6.53 -6.01 3.63
CA GLN A 99 -6.09 -5.40 4.87
C GLN A 99 -6.35 -6.29 6.09
N MET A 100 -7.50 -6.97 6.17
CA MET A 100 -7.73 -7.95 7.24
C MET A 100 -6.68 -9.04 7.23
N THR A 101 -6.38 -9.60 6.05
CA THR A 101 -5.30 -10.58 5.90
C THR A 101 -3.94 -10.02 6.33
N ARG A 102 -3.67 -8.74 6.05
CA ARG A 102 -2.46 -8.06 6.51
C ARG A 102 -2.39 -7.97 8.04
N TYR A 103 -3.48 -7.59 8.72
CA TYR A 103 -3.52 -7.54 10.18
C TYR A 103 -3.31 -8.93 10.79
N MET A 104 -3.93 -9.96 10.22
CA MET A 104 -3.72 -11.35 10.63
C MET A 104 -2.25 -11.77 10.45
N ALA A 105 -1.62 -11.43 9.32
CA ALA A 105 -0.20 -11.73 9.10
C ALA A 105 0.72 -11.02 10.11
N LEU A 106 0.47 -9.73 10.38
CA LEU A 106 1.25 -8.95 11.35
C LEU A 106 1.04 -9.39 12.80
N SER A 107 -0.06 -10.07 13.12
CA SER A 107 -0.28 -10.61 14.47
C SER A 107 0.51 -11.89 14.75
N VAL A 108 0.89 -12.64 13.69
CA VAL A 108 1.58 -13.93 13.84
C VAL A 108 3.02 -13.92 13.33
N ALA A 109 3.42 -12.92 12.55
CA ALA A 109 4.75 -12.84 11.95
C ALA A 109 5.36 -11.43 12.11
N PRO A 110 6.70 -11.32 12.18
CA PRO A 110 7.38 -10.03 12.28
C PRO A 110 7.20 -9.21 10.99
N VAL A 111 7.26 -7.87 11.14
CA VAL A 111 7.12 -6.92 10.02
C VAL A 111 8.15 -7.18 8.92
N THR A 112 9.37 -7.57 9.30
CA THR A 112 10.48 -7.86 8.39
C THR A 112 10.19 -8.99 7.42
N VAL A 113 9.36 -9.96 7.81
CA VAL A 113 8.92 -11.07 6.94
C VAL A 113 7.68 -10.66 6.13
N VAL A 114 6.73 -10.01 6.78
CA VAL A 114 5.44 -9.65 6.13
C VAL A 114 5.64 -8.56 5.07
N ALA A 115 6.48 -7.54 5.33
CA ALA A 115 6.67 -6.42 4.45
C ALA A 115 7.21 -6.79 3.05
N PRO A 116 8.25 -7.64 2.90
CA PRO A 116 8.72 -8.10 1.59
C PRO A 116 7.64 -8.84 0.80
N ILE A 117 6.90 -9.73 1.46
CA ILE A 117 5.81 -10.49 0.81
C ILE A 117 4.74 -9.54 0.29
N MET A 118 4.38 -8.51 1.05
CA MET A 118 3.41 -7.50 0.62
C MET A 118 3.90 -6.69 -0.60
N ARG A 119 5.20 -6.52 -0.78
CA ARG A 119 5.76 -5.83 -1.96
C ARG A 119 5.53 -6.59 -3.26
N LEU A 120 5.31 -7.89 -3.22
CA LEU A 120 4.93 -8.68 -4.40
C LEU A 120 3.62 -8.14 -5.03
N SER A 121 2.75 -7.53 -4.24
CA SER A 121 1.53 -6.88 -4.76
C SER A 121 1.82 -5.80 -5.82
N SER A 122 3.00 -5.19 -5.79
CA SER A 122 3.41 -4.20 -6.80
C SER A 122 3.59 -4.82 -8.18
N ILE A 123 4.05 -6.06 -8.25
CA ILE A 123 4.19 -6.82 -9.52
C ILE A 123 2.80 -7.06 -10.10
N PHE A 124 1.87 -7.58 -9.27
CA PHE A 124 0.49 -7.80 -9.71
C PHE A 124 -0.18 -6.50 -10.15
N ARG A 125 0.06 -5.40 -9.45
CA ARG A 125 -0.47 -4.08 -9.80
C ARG A 125 0.01 -3.65 -11.18
N ILE A 126 1.30 -3.75 -11.48
CA ILE A 126 1.85 -3.41 -12.80
C ILE A 126 1.26 -4.31 -13.88
N TYR A 127 1.19 -5.62 -13.60
CA TYR A 127 0.63 -6.60 -14.56
C TYR A 127 -0.84 -6.29 -14.87
N PHE A 128 -1.67 -6.08 -13.87
CA PHE A 128 -3.09 -5.77 -14.08
C PHE A 128 -3.30 -4.37 -14.69
N SER A 129 -2.47 -3.39 -14.33
CA SER A 129 -2.52 -2.06 -14.94
C SER A 129 -2.17 -2.13 -16.42
N TRP A 130 -1.16 -2.92 -16.79
CA TRP A 130 -0.84 -3.18 -18.19
C TRP A 130 -1.96 -3.88 -18.94
N LEU A 131 -2.63 -4.85 -18.30
CA LEU A 131 -3.70 -5.63 -18.92
C LEU A 131 -4.97 -4.79 -19.15
N ILE A 132 -5.33 -3.93 -18.18
CA ILE A 132 -6.62 -3.24 -18.15
C ILE A 132 -6.51 -1.81 -18.72
N ASN A 133 -5.43 -1.10 -18.44
CA ASN A 133 -5.34 0.34 -18.64
C ASN A 133 -4.10 0.78 -19.44
N ARG A 134 -3.72 -0.01 -20.44
CA ARG A 134 -2.51 0.17 -21.25
C ARG A 134 -2.37 1.56 -21.89
N GLN A 135 -3.49 2.22 -22.18
CA GLN A 135 -3.47 3.52 -22.88
C GLN A 135 -3.26 4.72 -21.95
N HIS A 136 -3.50 4.57 -20.64
CA HIS A 136 -3.46 5.67 -19.67
C HIS A 136 -2.26 5.57 -18.72
N GLU A 137 -1.61 4.42 -18.67
CA GLU A 137 -0.47 4.19 -17.78
C GLU A 137 0.85 4.38 -18.51
N GLN A 138 1.78 5.07 -17.87
CA GLN A 138 3.12 5.26 -18.40
C GLN A 138 4.02 4.11 -17.93
N PHE A 139 4.16 3.08 -18.77
CA PHE A 139 5.11 1.98 -18.54
C PHE A 139 6.51 2.39 -18.99
N SER A 140 7.10 3.39 -18.33
CA SER A 140 8.46 3.77 -18.64
C SER A 140 9.45 2.75 -18.03
N ALA A 141 10.59 2.58 -18.66
CA ALA A 141 11.67 1.74 -18.13
C ALA A 141 12.06 2.14 -16.71
N SER A 142 11.97 3.43 -16.37
CA SER A 142 12.24 3.96 -15.03
C SER A 142 11.26 3.43 -13.97
N VAL A 143 9.97 3.29 -14.30
CA VAL A 143 8.95 2.75 -13.38
C VAL A 143 9.20 1.29 -13.11
N ILE A 144 9.51 0.51 -14.14
CA ILE A 144 9.82 -0.92 -14.02
C ILE A 144 11.10 -1.11 -13.19
N LEU A 145 12.14 -0.34 -13.47
CA LEU A 145 13.41 -0.38 -12.75
C LEU A 145 13.22 0.00 -11.28
N ALA A 146 12.49 1.09 -10.98
CA ALA A 146 12.20 1.52 -9.61
C ALA A 146 11.43 0.45 -8.83
N THR A 147 10.47 -0.23 -9.47
CA THR A 147 9.73 -1.32 -8.84
C THR A 147 10.64 -2.51 -8.55
N PHE A 148 11.52 -2.86 -9.48
CA PHE A 148 12.49 -3.94 -9.30
C PHE A 148 13.45 -3.63 -8.15
N VAL A 149 14.03 -2.42 -8.12
CA VAL A 149 14.92 -1.97 -7.03
C VAL A 149 14.20 -1.98 -5.69
N SER A 150 12.95 -1.52 -5.64
CA SER A 150 12.13 -1.57 -4.42
C SER A 150 11.88 -2.99 -3.94
N LEU A 151 11.65 -3.94 -4.87
CA LEU A 151 11.44 -5.34 -4.54
C LEU A 151 12.72 -5.98 -3.99
N VAL A 152 13.86 -5.75 -4.65
CA VAL A 152 15.17 -6.24 -4.20
C VAL A 152 15.49 -5.69 -2.82
N GLY A 153 15.30 -4.39 -2.59
CA GLY A 153 15.49 -3.76 -1.27
C GLY A 153 14.60 -4.39 -0.20
N ALA A 154 13.34 -4.69 -0.52
CA ALA A 154 12.42 -5.33 0.41
C ALA A 154 12.84 -6.78 0.74
N VAL A 155 13.37 -7.52 -0.24
CA VAL A 155 13.90 -8.88 -0.01
C VAL A 155 15.13 -8.83 0.90
N ILE A 156 16.07 -7.90 0.64
CA ILE A 156 17.27 -7.73 1.47
C ILE A 156 16.87 -7.40 2.92
N LEU A 157 15.90 -6.52 3.13
CA LEU A 157 15.38 -6.20 4.46
C LEU A 157 14.71 -7.39 5.17
N GLY A 158 14.21 -8.36 4.43
CA GLY A 158 13.62 -9.59 4.98
C GLY A 158 14.65 -10.66 5.35
N LEU A 159 15.91 -10.51 4.91
CA LEU A 159 16.99 -11.41 5.26
C LEU A 159 17.55 -11.03 6.63
N SER A 160 17.98 -12.03 7.42
CA SER A 160 18.69 -11.77 8.66
C SER A 160 20.06 -11.14 8.39
N ALA A 161 20.54 -10.31 9.33
CA ALA A 161 21.86 -9.67 9.23
C ALA A 161 22.97 -10.70 8.99
N ASP A 162 22.87 -11.86 9.65
CA ASP A 162 23.83 -12.95 9.51
C ASP A 162 23.86 -13.54 8.09
N SER A 163 22.67 -13.69 7.47
CA SER A 163 22.57 -14.18 6.10
C SER A 163 23.16 -13.18 5.09
N VAL A 164 22.91 -11.90 5.29
CA VAL A 164 23.48 -10.84 4.44
C VAL A 164 24.99 -10.74 4.61
N ALA A 165 25.48 -10.81 5.85
CA ALA A 165 26.89 -10.77 6.16
C ALA A 165 27.64 -11.97 5.56
N ALA A 166 27.06 -13.17 5.66
CA ALA A 166 27.62 -14.39 5.07
C ALA A 166 27.69 -14.31 3.53
N TRP A 167 26.65 -13.76 2.91
CA TRP A 167 26.58 -13.61 1.46
C TRP A 167 27.59 -12.57 0.92
N LEU A 168 27.81 -11.50 1.70
CA LEU A 168 28.78 -10.45 1.36
C LEU A 168 30.20 -10.79 1.76
N GLY A 169 30.45 -11.92 2.43
CA GLY A 169 31.76 -12.32 2.90
C GLY A 169 32.34 -11.36 3.95
N LEU A 170 31.51 -10.73 4.76
CA LEU A 170 31.92 -9.76 5.77
C LEU A 170 32.57 -10.45 6.96
N SER A 171 33.54 -9.75 7.58
CA SER A 171 34.16 -10.24 8.83
C SER A 171 33.12 -10.31 9.96
N PRO A 172 33.33 -11.20 10.97
CA PRO A 172 32.42 -11.33 12.10
C PRO A 172 32.18 -10.01 12.87
N GLU A 173 33.17 -9.13 12.90
CA GLU A 173 33.08 -7.81 13.55
C GLU A 173 32.12 -6.87 12.74
N ALA A 174 32.23 -6.87 11.41
CA ALA A 174 31.37 -6.10 10.55
C ALA A 174 29.93 -6.63 10.60
N ALA A 175 29.75 -7.95 10.66
CA ALA A 175 28.45 -8.59 10.83
C ALA A 175 27.79 -8.19 12.16
N ALA A 176 28.56 -8.20 13.26
CA ALA A 176 28.10 -7.77 14.59
C ALA A 176 27.73 -6.28 14.64
N PHE A 177 28.46 -5.43 13.91
CA PHE A 177 28.13 -4.01 13.80
C PHE A 177 26.81 -3.78 13.04
N LEU A 178 26.62 -4.47 11.92
CA LEU A 178 25.38 -4.42 11.15
C LEU A 178 24.19 -4.99 11.93
N GLY A 179 24.41 -6.06 12.71
CA GLY A 179 23.37 -6.70 13.52
C GLY A 179 22.90 -5.88 14.73
N ARG A 180 23.66 -4.88 15.17
CA ARG A 180 23.27 -4.05 16.33
C ARG A 180 22.03 -3.19 16.12
N GLY A 181 21.65 -2.90 14.90
CA GLY A 181 20.43 -2.12 14.54
C GLY A 181 19.44 -2.90 13.69
N TRP A 182 19.70 -4.16 13.43
CA TRP A 182 18.88 -5.00 12.56
C TRP A 182 17.93 -5.85 13.41
N PRO A 183 16.63 -5.87 13.13
CA PRO A 183 15.68 -6.71 13.85
C PRO A 183 15.90 -8.21 13.60
#